data_6a27682fa8d2fbaa36b0e31b1c8e39c8
#
_entry.id   6a27682fa8d2fbaa36b0e31b1c8e39c8
#
_cell.length_a   1.000
_cell.length_b   1.000
_cell.length_c   1.000
_cell.angle_alpha   90.00
_cell.angle_beta   90.00
_cell.angle_gamma   90.00
#
_symmetry.space_group_name_H-M   'P 1'
#
loop_
_entity.id
_entity.type
_entity.pdbx_description
1 polymer ?
#
loop_
_entity_poly.entity_id
_entity_poly.type
_entity_poly.pdbx_seq_one_letter_code
_entity_poly.pdbx_strand_id
1 'polypeptide(L)'
;MVASAKLHKAQKTVESMLPYERRLHEMMDDFLQYSREGNLQSPFLTEREEVRRAAIVVFSSNSSLCGAFNSNVVKAFKKAVERYKALGRENVLVYPIGKKSFRWRKRAKRRS
;
A
#
# COMPACT_ATOMS: atom_id res chain seq x y z
N MET A 1 -16.67 11.57 -24.11
CA MET A 1 -16.75 12.96 -23.66
C MET A 1 -16.93 13.07 -22.15
N VAL A 2 -17.94 12.45 -21.59
CA VAL A 2 -18.13 12.45 -20.11
C VAL A 2 -16.96 11.78 -19.38
N ALA A 3 -16.43 10.69 -19.96
CA ALA A 3 -15.28 9.98 -19.40
C ALA A 3 -13.99 10.83 -19.39
N SER A 4 -13.76 11.63 -20.44
CA SER A 4 -12.63 12.55 -20.52
C SER A 4 -12.70 13.65 -19.45
N ALA A 5 -13.89 14.20 -19.23
CA ALA A 5 -14.12 15.21 -18.21
C ALA A 5 -13.88 14.66 -16.80
N LYS A 6 -14.34 13.46 -16.53
CA LYS A 6 -14.11 12.77 -15.25
C LYS A 6 -12.63 12.48 -15.01
N LEU A 7 -11.93 12.02 -16.04
CA LEU A 7 -10.49 11.77 -15.96
C LEU A 7 -9.72 13.06 -15.66
N HIS A 8 -10.03 14.14 -16.36
CA HIS A 8 -9.39 15.43 -16.16
C HIS A 8 -9.61 15.95 -14.72
N LYS A 9 -10.84 15.81 -14.20
CA LYS A 9 -11.18 16.18 -12.83
C LYS A 9 -10.40 15.34 -11.81
N ALA A 10 -10.30 14.04 -12.04
CA ALA A 10 -9.53 13.13 -11.18
C ALA A 10 -8.05 13.49 -11.18
N GLN A 11 -7.48 13.79 -12.34
CA GLN A 11 -6.08 14.21 -12.47
C GLN A 11 -5.81 15.50 -11.71
N LYS A 12 -6.70 16.49 -11.81
CA LYS A 12 -6.58 17.74 -11.05
C LYS A 12 -6.63 17.50 -9.55
N THR A 13 -7.51 16.62 -9.10
CA THR A 13 -7.61 16.27 -7.68
C THR A 13 -6.31 15.66 -7.17
N VAL A 14 -5.74 14.71 -7.91
CA VAL A 14 -4.45 14.09 -7.56
C VAL A 14 -3.34 15.13 -7.53
N GLU A 15 -3.24 15.96 -8.57
CA GLU A 15 -2.22 17.02 -8.65
C GLU A 15 -2.32 18.00 -7.49
N SER A 16 -3.53 18.35 -7.04
CA SER A 16 -3.72 19.25 -5.91
C SER A 16 -3.30 18.62 -4.58
N MET A 17 -3.24 17.29 -4.49
CA MET A 17 -2.80 16.56 -3.30
C MET A 17 -1.27 16.44 -3.20
N LEU A 18 -0.54 16.57 -4.31
CA LEU A 18 0.92 16.41 -4.32
C LEU A 18 1.66 17.38 -3.37
N PRO A 19 1.30 18.69 -3.30
CA PRO A 19 1.95 19.57 -2.33
C PRO A 19 1.71 19.16 -0.88
N TYR A 20 0.54 18.63 -0.56
CA TYR A 20 0.24 18.10 0.78
C TYR A 20 1.09 16.89 1.10
N GLU A 21 1.21 15.98 0.16
CA GLU A 21 2.00 14.76 0.33
C GLU A 21 3.47 15.10 0.57
N ARG A 22 4.04 16.00 -0.22
CA ARG A 22 5.42 16.45 -0.06
C ARG A 22 5.63 17.13 1.29
N ARG A 23 4.73 18.01 1.68
CA ARG A 23 4.83 18.72 2.96
C ARG A 23 4.74 17.76 4.14
N LEU A 24 3.82 16.79 4.05
CA LEU A 24 3.67 15.77 5.07
C LEU A 24 4.95 14.94 5.20
N HIS A 25 5.56 14.56 4.08
CA HIS A 25 6.85 13.84 4.06
C HIS A 25 7.95 14.62 4.76
N GLU A 26 8.09 15.90 4.43
CA GLU A 26 9.08 16.77 5.07
C GLU A 26 8.86 16.86 6.58
N MET A 27 7.61 17.03 7.00
CA MET A 27 7.27 17.09 8.43
C MET A 27 7.57 15.78 9.15
N MET A 28 7.30 14.64 8.51
CA MET A 28 7.62 13.33 9.06
C MET A 28 9.13 13.13 9.18
N ASP A 29 9.89 13.51 8.16
CA ASP A 29 11.35 13.39 8.18
C ASP A 29 11.94 14.24 9.31
N ASP A 30 11.49 15.49 9.44
CA ASP A 30 11.93 16.39 10.53
C ASP A 30 11.57 15.81 11.90
N PHE A 31 10.37 15.27 12.04
CA PHE A 31 9.92 14.66 13.29
C PHE A 31 10.74 13.42 13.64
N LEU A 32 11.03 12.57 12.67
CA LEU A 32 11.84 11.37 12.89
C LEU A 32 13.27 11.72 13.30
N GLN A 33 13.85 12.73 12.65
CA GLN A 33 15.19 13.20 13.00
C GLN A 33 15.21 13.76 14.43
N TYR A 34 14.24 14.59 14.76
CA TYR A 34 14.09 15.16 16.11
C TYR A 34 13.91 14.05 17.17
N SER A 35 13.11 13.04 16.84
CA SER A 35 12.86 11.91 17.74
C SER A 35 14.13 11.11 18.04
N ARG A 36 14.98 10.92 17.03
CA ARG A 36 16.28 10.23 17.21
C ARG A 36 17.21 11.00 18.14
N GLU A 37 17.29 12.32 17.95
CA GLU A 37 18.13 13.19 18.80
C GLU A 37 17.58 13.29 20.22
N GLY A 38 16.27 13.32 20.38
CA GLY A 38 15.60 13.45 21.66
C GLY A 38 15.30 12.16 22.41
N ASN A 39 15.71 11.00 21.90
CA ASN A 39 15.41 9.69 22.46
C ASN A 39 13.92 9.43 22.69
N LEU A 40 13.07 9.95 21.84
CA LEU A 40 11.64 9.68 21.91
C LEU A 40 11.37 8.22 21.54
N GLN A 41 10.68 7.51 22.43
CA GLN A 41 10.29 6.13 22.20
C GLN A 41 8.81 6.06 21.85
N SER A 42 8.50 5.43 20.74
CA SER A 42 7.14 5.18 20.30
C SER A 42 7.07 3.82 19.62
N PRO A 43 6.00 3.05 19.82
CA PRO A 43 5.82 1.78 19.08
C PRO A 43 5.83 1.95 17.58
N PHE A 44 5.43 3.13 17.08
CA PHE A 44 5.42 3.43 15.65
C PHE A 44 6.81 3.75 15.09
N LEU A 45 7.77 4.11 15.93
CA LEU A 45 9.15 4.46 15.54
C LEU A 45 10.15 3.36 15.84
N THR A 46 9.72 2.31 16.51
CA THR A 46 10.59 1.22 16.90
C THR A 46 10.96 0.36 15.69
N GLU A 47 12.26 0.25 15.41
CA GLU A 47 12.76 -0.72 14.46
C GLU A 47 12.74 -2.10 15.11
N ARG A 48 12.15 -3.05 14.41
CA ARG A 48 12.07 -4.42 14.91
C ARG A 48 13.14 -5.27 14.28
N GLU A 49 13.93 -5.92 15.10
CA GLU A 49 14.97 -6.84 14.64
C GLU A 49 14.36 -8.05 13.92
N GLU A 50 13.22 -8.51 14.40
CA GLU A 50 12.52 -9.65 13.82
C GLU A 50 11.08 -9.28 13.46
N VAL A 51 10.71 -9.50 12.20
CA VAL A 51 9.34 -9.32 11.73
C VAL A 51 8.59 -10.64 11.93
N ARG A 52 7.62 -10.64 12.82
CA ARG A 52 6.80 -11.82 13.12
C ARG A 52 5.47 -11.82 12.37
N ARG A 53 4.93 -10.65 12.10
CA ARG A 53 3.65 -10.50 11.40
C ARG A 53 3.78 -9.39 10.38
N ALA A 54 3.14 -9.56 9.24
CA ALA A 54 3.13 -8.57 8.17
C ALA A 54 1.71 -8.30 7.70
N ALA A 55 1.43 -7.09 7.33
CA ALA A 55 0.17 -6.69 6.70
C ALA A 55 0.46 -6.13 5.32
N ILE A 56 -0.24 -6.65 4.32
CA ILE A 56 -0.10 -6.19 2.94
C ILE A 56 -1.39 -5.49 2.54
N VAL A 57 -1.30 -4.20 2.25
CA VAL A 57 -2.43 -3.42 1.75
C VAL A 57 -2.33 -3.37 0.23
N VAL A 58 -3.35 -3.86 -0.45
CA VAL A 58 -3.36 -3.97 -1.92
C VAL A 58 -4.42 -3.06 -2.49
N PHE A 59 -3.99 -2.08 -3.27
CA PHE A 59 -4.88 -1.17 -3.98
C PHE A 59 -5.08 -1.66 -5.41
N SER A 60 -6.30 -1.81 -5.83
CA SER A 60 -6.63 -2.18 -7.20
C SER A 60 -7.78 -1.33 -7.72
N SER A 61 -8.03 -1.40 -9.02
CA SER A 61 -9.22 -0.77 -9.59
C SER A 61 -10.48 -1.58 -9.29
N ASN A 62 -11.64 -0.95 -9.44
CA ASN A 62 -12.92 -1.62 -9.37
C ASN A 62 -13.33 -2.21 -10.72
N SER A 63 -12.74 -1.72 -11.80
CA SER A 63 -13.05 -2.08 -13.17
C SER A 63 -11.84 -2.78 -13.81
N SER A 64 -12.12 -3.61 -14.83
CA SER A 64 -11.08 -4.22 -15.66
C SER A 64 -10.50 -3.25 -16.71
N LEU A 65 -11.13 -2.08 -16.89
CA LEU A 65 -10.70 -1.09 -17.88
C LEU A 65 -9.60 -0.17 -17.33
N CYS A 66 -8.44 -0.72 -17.07
CA CYS A 66 -7.33 -0.01 -16.42
C CYS A 66 -5.97 -0.32 -17.06
N GLY A 67 -5.96 -0.90 -18.28
CA GLY A 67 -4.73 -1.29 -18.96
C GLY A 67 -3.94 -2.30 -18.14
N ALA A 68 -2.64 -2.08 -18.00
CA ALA A 68 -1.73 -2.96 -17.28
C ALA A 68 -1.68 -2.70 -15.77
N PHE A 69 -2.45 -1.76 -15.25
CA PHE A 69 -2.38 -1.37 -13.83
C PHE A 69 -2.62 -2.56 -12.90
N ASN A 70 -3.74 -3.26 -13.06
CA ASN A 70 -4.06 -4.40 -12.20
C ASN A 70 -3.06 -5.56 -12.38
N SER A 71 -2.62 -5.82 -13.60
CA SER A 71 -1.60 -6.86 -13.87
C SER A 71 -0.30 -6.59 -13.11
N ASN A 72 0.15 -5.35 -13.13
CA ASN A 72 1.36 -4.94 -12.43
C ASN A 72 1.18 -5.00 -10.91
N VAL A 73 0.01 -4.63 -10.41
CA VAL A 73 -0.31 -4.75 -8.97
C VAL A 73 -0.34 -6.22 -8.54
N VAL A 74 -0.91 -7.11 -9.35
CA VAL A 74 -0.91 -8.56 -9.06
C VAL A 74 0.51 -9.10 -8.96
N LYS A 75 1.40 -8.73 -9.87
CA LYS A 75 2.79 -9.15 -9.84
C LYS A 75 3.49 -8.68 -8.57
N ALA A 76 3.29 -7.41 -8.20
CA ALA A 76 3.85 -6.85 -6.97
C ALA A 76 3.29 -7.54 -5.72
N PHE A 77 2.00 -7.83 -5.72
CA PHE A 77 1.33 -8.54 -4.63
C PHE A 77 1.90 -9.96 -4.44
N LYS A 78 2.06 -10.70 -5.52
CA LYS A 78 2.65 -12.04 -5.46
C LYS A 78 4.07 -12.02 -4.90
N LYS A 79 4.89 -11.06 -5.33
CA LYS A 79 6.25 -10.89 -4.79
C LYS A 79 6.23 -10.56 -3.30
N ALA A 80 5.32 -9.69 -2.87
CA ALA A 80 5.19 -9.35 -1.46
C ALA A 80 4.77 -10.55 -0.61
N VAL A 81 3.83 -11.34 -1.10
CA VAL A 81 3.39 -12.58 -0.42
C VAL A 81 4.54 -13.57 -0.29
N GLU A 82 5.31 -13.78 -1.36
CA GLU A 82 6.47 -14.68 -1.33
C GLU A 82 7.54 -14.22 -0.35
N ARG A 83 7.78 -12.91 -0.29
CA ARG A 83 8.77 -12.33 0.62
C ARG A 83 8.46 -12.68 2.08
N TYR A 84 7.19 -12.73 2.45
CA TYR A 84 6.76 -13.00 3.82
C TYR A 84 6.22 -14.42 4.03
N LYS A 85 6.38 -15.30 3.06
CA LYS A 85 5.90 -16.69 3.12
C LYS A 85 6.46 -17.47 4.31
N ALA A 86 7.71 -17.20 4.69
CA ALA A 86 8.38 -17.88 5.79
C ALA A 86 7.72 -17.59 7.16
N LEU A 87 6.95 -16.50 7.29
CA LEU A 87 6.25 -16.17 8.53
C LEU A 87 5.06 -17.07 8.82
N GLY A 88 4.59 -17.80 7.82
CA GLY A 88 3.38 -18.61 7.90
C GLY A 88 2.13 -17.82 7.49
N ARG A 89 1.16 -18.55 7.00
CA ARG A 89 -0.07 -17.97 6.45
C ARG A 89 -0.87 -17.14 7.46
N GLU A 90 -0.86 -17.57 8.71
CA GLU A 90 -1.60 -16.90 9.79
C GLU A 90 -1.01 -15.54 10.16
N ASN A 91 0.26 -15.35 9.86
CA ASN A 91 1.01 -14.14 10.24
C ASN A 91 1.12 -13.12 9.11
N VAL A 92 0.54 -13.41 7.94
CA VAL A 92 0.48 -12.48 6.81
C VAL A 92 -0.98 -12.10 6.57
N LEU A 93 -1.31 -10.84 6.88
CA LEU A 93 -2.65 -10.31 6.69
C LEU A 93 -2.72 -9.55 5.37
N VAL A 94 -3.79 -9.73 4.62
CA VAL A 94 -4.01 -9.03 3.35
C VAL A 94 -5.26 -8.17 3.46
N TYR A 95 -5.08 -6.87 3.23
CA TYR A 95 -6.16 -5.89 3.24
C TYR A 95 -6.40 -5.39 1.81
N PRO A 96 -7.40 -5.94 1.10
CA PRO A 96 -7.69 -5.52 -0.27
C PRO A 96 -8.51 -4.22 -0.29
N ILE A 97 -8.10 -3.29 -1.12
CA ILE A 97 -8.85 -2.07 -1.42
C ILE A 97 -9.12 -2.07 -2.92
N GLY A 98 -10.39 -2.11 -3.30
CA GLY A 98 -10.83 -2.27 -4.67
C GLY A 98 -11.33 -3.67 -4.96
N LYS A 99 -12.29 -3.80 -5.87
CA LYS A 99 -12.97 -5.07 -6.16
C LYS A 99 -12.04 -6.15 -6.70
N LYS A 100 -11.07 -5.78 -7.52
CA LYS A 100 -10.16 -6.75 -8.15
C LYS A 100 -9.22 -7.38 -7.14
N SER A 101 -8.66 -6.61 -6.22
CA SER A 101 -7.76 -7.14 -5.18
C SER A 101 -8.47 -8.07 -4.20
N PHE A 102 -9.76 -7.85 -3.96
CA PHE A 102 -10.56 -8.73 -3.11
C PHE A 102 -10.62 -10.15 -3.67
N ARG A 103 -10.78 -10.30 -5.00
CA ARG A 103 -10.76 -11.60 -5.66
C ARG A 103 -9.41 -12.30 -5.54
N TRP A 104 -8.31 -11.55 -5.65
CA TRP A 104 -6.96 -12.10 -5.52
C TRP A 104 -6.72 -12.68 -4.12
N ARG A 105 -7.22 -12.00 -3.10
CA ARG A 105 -7.14 -12.49 -1.72
C ARG A 105 -7.81 -13.84 -1.56
N LYS A 106 -8.99 -14.00 -2.13
CA LYS A 106 -9.72 -15.27 -2.11
C LYS A 106 -8.94 -16.39 -2.82
N ARG A 107 -8.37 -16.09 -3.97
CA ARG A 107 -7.55 -17.06 -4.71
C ARG A 107 -6.30 -17.46 -3.95
N ALA A 108 -5.62 -16.52 -3.34
CA ALA A 108 -4.43 -16.79 -2.54
C ALA A 108 -4.73 -17.72 -1.37
N LYS A 109 -5.88 -17.56 -0.72
CA LYS A 109 -6.34 -18.46 0.37
C LYS A 109 -6.62 -19.88 -0.11
N ARG A 110 -7.09 -20.05 -1.35
CA ARG A 110 -7.38 -21.38 -1.89
C ARG A 110 -6.14 -22.15 -2.29
N ARG A 111 -5.08 -21.46 -2.73
CA ARG A 111 -3.85 -22.09 -3.26
C ARG A 111 -2.82 -22.45 -2.20
N SER A 112 -3.00 -21.99 -1.02
CA SER A 112 -2.11 -22.29 0.11
C SER A 112 -2.83 -23.20 1.12
#